data_698bd9de88a38b6f934b495a99bb45fc
#
_entry.id   698bd9de88a38b6f934b495a99bb45fc
#
_cell.length_a   1.000
_cell.length_b   1.000
_cell.length_c   1.000
_cell.angle_alpha   90.00
_cell.angle_beta   90.00
_cell.angle_gamma   90.00
#
_symmetry.space_group_name_H-M   'P 1'
#
loop_
_entity.id
_entity.type
_entity.pdbx_description
1 polymer ?
#
loop_
_entity_poly.entity_id
_entity_poly.type
_entity_poly.pdbx_seq_one_letter_code
_entity_poly.pdbx_strand_id
1 'polypeptide(L)'
;MSKKDKKKNKKKEARHQAAAKPSKGGLDLRKAELPGRPKPMKPADIRALRESLNASQALLARLLNVSSNAVESWEQGIREPRQATLKLLHIAKKNPGMLLD
;
A
#
# COMPACT_ATOMS: atom_id res chain seq x y z
N MET A 1 -29.87 11.04 12.02
CA MET A 1 -29.47 10.90 12.17
C MET A 1 -29.05 10.50 12.26
N SER A 2 -28.90 10.35 11.80
CA SER A 2 -28.31 9.90 11.89
C SER A 2 -27.65 9.78 11.94
N LYS A 3 -27.36 10.00 11.79
CA LYS A 3 -26.60 9.84 11.94
C LYS A 3 -26.05 9.40 12.47
N LYS A 4 -26.06 9.37 12.58
CA LYS A 4 -25.51 8.89 13.20
C LYS A 4 -25.29 8.02 13.36
N ASP A 5 -25.36 7.66 13.06
CA ASP A 5 -25.10 6.72 13.33
C ASP A 5 -24.57 6.25 13.03
N LYS A 6 -24.25 6.48 12.54
CA LYS A 6 -23.65 6.08 12.38
C LYS A 6 -22.91 5.90 12.79
N LYS A 7 -22.72 6.16 12.98
CA LYS A 7 -22.00 5.88 13.59
C LYS A 7 -21.89 5.08 14.11
N LYS A 8 -22.07 4.78 14.14
CA LYS A 8 -21.91 4.01 14.73
C LYS A 8 -21.59 3.13 14.55
N ASN A 9 -21.41 2.84 13.95
CA ASN A 9 -21.01 1.95 13.89
C ASN A 9 -20.18 1.71 13.92
N LYS A 10 -19.67 2.17 13.76
CA LYS A 10 -18.77 1.98 13.96
C LYS A 10 -18.41 1.67 14.86
N LYS A 11 -18.43 1.59 15.30
CA LYS A 11 -18.15 1.14 16.35
C LYS A 11 -18.26 -0.02 16.46
N LYS A 12 -18.55 -0.58 16.07
CA LYS A 12 -18.65 -1.74 16.24
C LYS A 12 -17.67 -2.50 15.79
N GLU A 13 -17.24 -2.44 14.96
CA GLU A 13 -16.26 -3.08 14.59
C GLU A 13 -15.28 -3.02 15.40
N ALA A 14 -15.26 -2.20 15.92
CA ALA A 14 -14.20 -2.17 16.74
C ALA A 14 -14.29 -3.15 17.76
N ARG A 15 -15.20 -3.65 18.08
CA ARG A 15 -15.16 -4.39 19.10
C ARG A 15 -14.60 -5.58 18.99
N HIS A 16 -14.60 -6.14 17.99
CA HIS A 16 -14.03 -7.36 17.99
C HIS A 16 -12.62 -7.30 18.01
N GLN A 17 -12.17 -6.32 17.75
CA GLN A 17 -10.91 -6.25 17.80
C GLN A 17 -10.44 -6.15 19.06
N ALA A 18 -11.21 -5.96 19.84
CA ALA A 18 -10.77 -5.99 21.13
C ALA A 18 -10.10 -7.21 21.49
N ALA A 19 -10.43 -8.23 20.88
CA ALA A 19 -9.78 -9.42 21.20
C ALA A 19 -8.36 -9.41 20.82
N ALA A 20 -8.02 -8.57 19.94
CA ALA A 20 -6.67 -8.56 19.49
C ALA A 20 -5.85 -7.87 20.51
N LYS A 21 -5.11 -8.60 21.24
CA LYS A 21 -4.17 -8.03 22.13
C LYS A 21 -2.88 -7.81 21.43
N PRO A 22 -2.18 -6.74 21.74
CA PRO A 22 -0.86 -6.58 21.16
C PRO A 22 0.02 -7.68 21.61
N SER A 23 0.81 -8.19 20.72
CA SER A 23 1.76 -9.20 21.09
C SER A 23 2.85 -8.56 21.90
N LYS A 24 3.53 -9.36 22.69
CA LYS A 24 4.64 -8.86 23.43
C LYS A 24 5.70 -8.37 22.52
N GLY A 25 6.17 -7.20 22.74
CA GLY A 25 7.17 -6.62 21.87
C GLY A 25 6.61 -6.19 20.54
N GLY A 26 5.33 -6.35 20.32
CA GLY A 26 4.72 -5.96 19.08
C GLY A 26 4.21 -4.56 19.11
N LEU A 27 3.72 -4.13 17.97
CA LEU A 27 3.19 -2.81 17.80
C LEU A 27 1.72 -2.77 18.20
N ASP A 28 1.36 -1.79 18.99
CA ASP A 28 -0.04 -1.61 19.34
C ASP A 28 -0.65 -0.62 18.35
N LEU A 29 -1.33 -1.14 17.37
CA LEU A 29 -1.88 -0.31 16.32
C LEU A 29 -2.97 0.63 16.79
N ARG A 30 -3.56 0.34 17.94
CA ARG A 30 -4.58 1.23 18.45
C ARG A 30 -4.01 2.54 18.95
N LYS A 31 -2.72 2.53 19.30
CA LYS A 31 -2.05 3.74 19.76
C LYS A 31 -1.15 4.33 18.70
N ALA A 32 -0.96 3.63 17.60
CA ALA A 32 -0.07 4.11 16.57
C ALA A 32 -0.74 5.21 15.77
N GLU A 33 0.09 6.12 15.31
CA GLU A 33 -0.37 7.13 14.39
C GLU A 33 -0.41 6.51 13.02
N LEU A 34 -1.58 6.37 12.45
CA LEU A 34 -1.71 5.69 11.17
C LEU A 34 -1.29 6.60 10.04
N PRO A 35 -0.62 6.05 9.03
CA PRO A 35 -0.24 6.85 7.88
C PRO A 35 -1.47 7.21 7.06
N GLY A 36 -1.38 8.31 6.34
CA GLY A 36 -2.42 8.67 5.40
C GLY A 36 -2.36 7.78 4.17
N ARG A 37 -3.21 8.07 3.23
CA ARG A 37 -3.21 7.33 1.98
C ARG A 37 -1.92 7.59 1.23
N PRO A 38 -1.43 6.62 0.48
CA PRO A 38 -0.21 6.82 -0.28
C PRO A 38 -0.41 7.92 -1.33
N LYS A 39 0.62 8.69 -1.55
CA LYS A 39 0.57 9.75 -2.55
C LYS A 39 0.66 9.13 -3.93
N PRO A 40 -0.07 9.69 -4.90
CA PRO A 40 0.05 9.19 -6.27
C PRO A 40 1.48 9.33 -6.77
N MET A 41 1.89 8.40 -7.61
CA MET A 41 3.17 8.48 -8.28
C MET A 41 2.95 8.77 -9.75
N LYS A 42 3.74 9.67 -10.29
CA LYS A 42 3.67 9.95 -11.71
C LYS A 42 4.27 8.80 -12.50
N PRO A 43 3.88 8.62 -13.76
CA PRO A 43 4.49 7.56 -14.58
C PRO A 43 6.00 7.59 -14.59
N ALA A 44 6.59 8.79 -14.65
CA ALA A 44 8.04 8.91 -14.65
C ALA A 44 8.65 8.46 -13.33
N ASP A 45 7.94 8.68 -12.22
CA ASP A 45 8.44 8.26 -10.91
C ASP A 45 8.42 6.75 -10.79
N ILE A 46 7.40 6.10 -11.34
CA ILE A 46 7.32 4.64 -11.30
C ILE A 46 8.45 4.05 -12.15
N ARG A 47 8.68 4.62 -13.31
CA ARG A 47 9.77 4.15 -14.16
C ARG A 47 11.12 4.36 -13.48
N ALA A 48 11.33 5.52 -12.87
CA ALA A 48 12.59 5.80 -12.19
C ALA A 48 12.83 4.83 -11.05
N LEU A 49 11.77 4.52 -10.29
CA LEU A 49 11.89 3.53 -9.23
C LEU A 49 12.28 2.18 -9.79
N ARG A 50 11.61 1.75 -10.86
CA ARG A 50 11.90 0.46 -11.47
C ARG A 50 13.35 0.41 -11.95
N GLU A 51 13.80 1.47 -12.59
CA GLU A 51 15.16 1.50 -13.12
C GLU A 51 16.18 1.53 -12.00
N SER A 52 15.86 2.16 -10.89
CA SER A 52 16.77 2.17 -9.75
C SER A 52 16.93 0.79 -9.13
N LEU A 53 15.97 -0.09 -9.35
CA LEU A 53 16.05 -1.47 -8.89
C LEU A 53 16.67 -2.38 -9.93
N ASN A 54 17.04 -1.85 -11.08
CA ASN A 54 17.56 -2.63 -12.20
C ASN A 54 16.57 -3.72 -12.61
N ALA A 55 15.29 -3.41 -12.56
CA ALA A 55 14.25 -4.38 -12.83
C ALA A 55 13.57 -4.10 -14.17
N SER A 56 13.22 -5.17 -14.87
CA SER A 56 12.36 -5.03 -16.03
C SER A 56 10.94 -4.79 -15.56
N GLN A 57 10.05 -4.39 -16.48
CA GLN A 57 8.66 -4.27 -16.15
C GLN A 57 8.09 -5.58 -15.63
N ALA A 58 8.48 -6.68 -16.26
CA ALA A 58 8.00 -7.99 -15.82
C ALA A 58 8.50 -8.35 -14.43
N LEU A 59 9.73 -8.02 -14.13
CA LEU A 59 10.25 -8.31 -12.78
C LEU A 59 9.55 -7.47 -11.73
N LEU A 60 9.37 -6.19 -12.00
CA LEU A 60 8.66 -5.35 -11.04
C LEU A 60 7.25 -5.87 -10.83
N ALA A 61 6.59 -6.29 -11.93
CA ALA A 61 5.25 -6.83 -11.83
C ALA A 61 5.22 -8.05 -10.90
N ARG A 62 6.20 -8.93 -11.02
CA ARG A 62 6.26 -10.09 -10.14
C ARG A 62 6.49 -9.70 -8.69
N LEU A 63 7.34 -8.72 -8.46
CA LEU A 63 7.59 -8.26 -7.09
C LEU A 63 6.34 -7.68 -6.47
N LEU A 64 5.48 -7.06 -7.26
CA LEU A 64 4.27 -6.45 -6.78
C LEU A 64 3.05 -7.36 -6.90
N ASN A 65 3.23 -8.53 -7.50
CA ASN A 65 2.17 -9.48 -7.73
C ASN A 65 1.05 -8.90 -8.61
N VAL A 66 1.46 -8.26 -9.68
CA VAL A 66 0.54 -7.70 -10.68
C VAL A 66 1.02 -8.15 -12.06
N SER A 67 0.24 -7.86 -13.09
CA SER A 67 0.65 -8.20 -14.45
C SER A 67 1.66 -7.19 -14.98
N SER A 68 2.50 -7.64 -15.92
CA SER A 68 3.43 -6.71 -16.55
C SER A 68 2.69 -5.66 -17.37
N ASN A 69 1.50 -6.01 -17.90
CA ASN A 69 0.70 -5.02 -18.61
C ASN A 69 0.27 -3.90 -17.67
N ALA A 70 0.03 -4.21 -16.39
CA ALA A 70 -0.32 -3.18 -15.42
C ALA A 70 0.84 -2.20 -15.26
N VAL A 71 2.06 -2.72 -15.09
CA VAL A 71 3.22 -1.84 -14.93
C VAL A 71 3.40 -0.99 -16.18
N GLU A 72 3.28 -1.59 -17.34
CA GLU A 72 3.41 -0.86 -18.58
C GLU A 72 2.37 0.27 -18.66
N SER A 73 1.13 -0.03 -18.31
CA SER A 73 0.06 0.97 -18.33
C SER A 73 0.34 2.12 -17.37
N TRP A 74 0.90 1.82 -16.20
CA TRP A 74 1.25 2.88 -15.25
C TRP A 74 2.32 3.78 -15.83
N GLU A 75 3.33 3.19 -16.47
CA GLU A 75 4.44 3.97 -17.00
C GLU A 75 4.06 4.77 -18.23
N GLN A 76 3.01 4.35 -18.92
CA GLN A 76 2.48 5.09 -20.06
C GLN A 76 1.44 6.13 -19.64
N GLY A 77 1.02 6.11 -18.38
CA GLY A 77 0.02 7.05 -17.90
C GLY A 77 -1.40 6.68 -18.26
N ILE A 78 -1.63 5.44 -18.72
CA ILE A 78 -2.95 4.98 -19.09
C ILE A 78 -3.77 4.62 -17.87
N ARG A 79 -3.11 4.07 -16.86
CA ARG A 79 -3.76 3.67 -15.63
C ARG A 79 -2.90 4.09 -14.46
N GLU A 80 -3.52 4.14 -13.30
CA GLU A 80 -2.81 4.40 -12.06
C GLU A 80 -2.81 3.15 -11.20
N PRO A 81 -1.76 2.92 -10.41
CA PRO A 81 -1.76 1.80 -9.49
C PRO A 81 -2.87 1.97 -8.46
N ARG A 82 -3.45 0.85 -8.03
CA ARG A 82 -4.40 0.89 -6.93
C ARG A 82 -3.69 1.27 -5.65
N GLN A 83 -4.47 1.69 -4.66
CA GLN A 83 -3.90 2.22 -3.44
C GLN A 83 -2.97 1.23 -2.74
N ALA A 84 -3.37 -0.05 -2.69
CA ALA A 84 -2.52 -1.04 -2.05
C ALA A 84 -1.19 -1.21 -2.77
N THR A 85 -1.24 -1.25 -4.10
CA THR A 85 -0.03 -1.38 -4.90
C THR A 85 0.82 -0.12 -4.81
N LEU A 86 0.16 1.04 -4.79
CA LEU A 86 0.86 2.30 -4.64
C LEU A 86 1.62 2.35 -3.32
N LYS A 87 1.03 1.82 -2.26
CA LYS A 87 1.72 1.74 -0.99
C LYS A 87 2.95 0.85 -1.09
N LEU A 88 2.85 -0.28 -1.81
CA LEU A 88 4.01 -1.13 -2.02
C LEU A 88 5.10 -0.41 -2.81
N LEU A 89 4.71 0.41 -3.77
CA LEU A 89 5.70 1.17 -4.53
C LEU A 89 6.43 2.16 -3.65
N HIS A 90 5.73 2.81 -2.74
CA HIS A 90 6.38 3.73 -1.80
C HIS A 90 7.31 2.98 -0.85
N ILE A 91 6.91 1.80 -0.40
CA ILE A 91 7.77 0.97 0.44
C ILE A 91 9.02 0.57 -0.32
N ALA A 92 8.86 0.17 -1.58
CA ALA A 92 10.00 -0.22 -2.40
C ALA A 92 10.97 0.93 -2.60
N LYS A 93 10.45 2.15 -2.70
CA LYS A 93 11.29 3.31 -2.86
C LYS A 93 12.17 3.54 -1.64
N LYS A 94 11.63 3.28 -0.46
CA LYS A 94 12.36 3.49 0.77
C LYS A 94 13.18 2.28 1.18
N ASN A 95 12.68 1.10 0.91
CA ASN A 95 13.33 -0.12 1.36
C ASN A 95 13.06 -1.23 0.36
N PRO A 96 13.82 -1.27 -0.73
CA PRO A 96 13.55 -2.24 -1.80
C PRO A 96 13.57 -3.70 -1.33
N GLY A 97 14.37 -4.00 -0.31
CA GLY A 97 14.47 -5.37 0.16
C GLY A 97 13.18 -5.92 0.71
N MET A 98 12.25 -5.05 1.11
CA MET A 98 11.00 -5.54 1.66
C MET A 98 10.14 -6.27 0.63
N LEU A 99 10.35 -6.02 -0.65
CA LEU A 99 9.59 -6.73 -1.67
C LEU A 99 10.10 -8.13 -1.94
N LEU A 100 11.27 -8.47 -1.42
CA LEU A 100 11.88 -9.77 -1.65
C LEU A 100 11.50 -10.79 -0.59
N ASP A 101 10.86 -10.36 0.46
CA ASP A 101 10.42 -11.28 1.53
C ASP A 101 9.08 -11.99 1.21
#